data_93c71b54b4559d514e86b9fbf269fc85
#
_entry.id   93c71b54b4559d514e86b9fbf269fc85
#
_cell.length_a   1.000
_cell.length_b   1.000
_cell.length_c   1.000
_cell.angle_alpha   90.00
_cell.angle_beta   90.00
_cell.angle_gamma   90.00
#
_symmetry.space_group_name_H-M   'P 1'
#
loop_
_entity.id
_entity.type
_entity.pdbx_description
1 polymer ?
#
loop_
_entity_poly.entity_id
_entity_poly.type
_entity_poly.pdbx_seq_one_letter_code
_entity_poly.pdbx_strand_id
1 'polypeptide(L)'
;QIGKEFRFIDYYENTGMGMVHYAKILKERDYVYGDHYMPFDVEKREMGGDTDVALSIKEVAENIGIKPILGVKKAKDSQSVLNSIENGRNILGQCWFDARKCAKGILCLESYRAEWDEENNKLDIKPLINWATHGADAFRTFVSGYKTKVLVMEKEKLRRDFSYLGTSSYLAG
;
A
#
# COMPACT_ATOMS: atom_id res chain seq x y z
N GLN A 1 6.50 12.58 0.12
CA GLN A 1 6.28 13.16 1.45
C GLN A 1 7.09 14.44 1.61
N ILE A 2 6.50 15.46 2.23
CA ILE A 2 7.18 16.72 2.57
C ILE A 2 7.01 16.92 4.08
N GLY A 3 8.11 16.75 4.82
CA GLY A 3 8.03 16.73 6.28
C GLY A 3 7.16 15.57 6.77
N LYS A 4 6.08 15.88 7.49
CA LYS A 4 5.08 14.90 7.97
C LYS A 4 3.86 14.77 7.04
N GLU A 5 3.83 15.49 5.93
CA GLU A 5 2.69 15.51 5.01
C GLU A 5 2.85 14.51 3.87
N PHE A 6 1.74 13.93 3.44
CA PHE A 6 1.63 13.09 2.26
C PHE A 6 0.90 13.84 1.16
N ARG A 7 1.45 13.85 -0.04
CA ARG A 7 0.82 14.49 -1.21
C ARG A 7 0.49 13.44 -2.26
N PHE A 8 -0.80 13.21 -2.46
CA PHE A 8 -1.35 12.34 -3.49
C PHE A 8 -1.55 13.17 -4.75
N ILE A 9 -0.67 12.97 -5.72
CA ILE A 9 -0.57 13.83 -6.90
C ILE A 9 -1.28 13.27 -8.11
N ASP A 10 -1.68 12.01 -8.07
CA ASP A 10 -2.34 11.32 -9.17
C ASP A 10 -3.08 10.07 -8.72
N TYR A 11 -4.13 9.70 -9.48
CA TYR A 11 -4.90 8.48 -9.28
C TYR A 11 -5.27 7.87 -10.62
N TYR A 12 -5.09 6.57 -10.74
CA TYR A 12 -5.50 5.80 -11.91
C TYR A 12 -6.04 4.44 -11.48
N GLU A 13 -7.15 4.05 -12.08
CA GLU A 13 -7.70 2.69 -11.96
C GLU A 13 -8.22 2.20 -13.30
N ASN A 14 -8.17 0.90 -13.50
CA ASN A 14 -8.79 0.22 -14.64
C ASN A 14 -9.22 -1.18 -14.22
N THR A 15 -10.09 -1.81 -15.01
CA THR A 15 -10.60 -3.16 -14.77
C THR A 15 -10.23 -4.06 -15.93
N GLY A 16 -9.89 -5.33 -15.64
CA GLY A 16 -9.59 -6.33 -16.66
C GLY A 16 -8.22 -6.17 -17.35
N MET A 17 -7.35 -5.32 -16.80
CA MET A 17 -6.01 -5.08 -17.35
C MET A 17 -4.94 -5.73 -16.49
N GLY A 18 -3.95 -6.36 -17.14
CA GLY A 18 -2.79 -6.95 -16.47
C GLY A 18 -1.71 -5.94 -16.12
N MET A 19 -0.68 -6.38 -15.39
CA MET A 19 0.41 -5.56 -14.87
C MET A 19 1.15 -4.77 -15.96
N VAL A 20 1.29 -5.31 -17.15
CA VAL A 20 1.93 -4.63 -18.30
C VAL A 20 1.24 -3.33 -18.67
N HIS A 21 -0.09 -3.29 -18.60
CA HIS A 21 -0.87 -2.06 -18.84
C HIS A 21 -0.52 -0.97 -17.80
N TYR A 22 -0.51 -1.33 -16.52
CA TYR A 22 -0.18 -0.37 -15.46
C TYR A 22 1.27 0.12 -15.54
N ALA A 23 2.19 -0.76 -15.92
CA ALA A 23 3.59 -0.36 -16.14
C ALA A 23 3.73 0.66 -17.28
N LYS A 24 2.96 0.49 -18.36
CA LYS A 24 2.93 1.46 -19.45
C LYS A 24 2.43 2.81 -18.96
N ILE A 25 1.32 2.84 -18.24
CA ILE A 25 0.76 4.08 -17.64
C ILE A 25 1.78 4.77 -16.72
N LEU A 26 2.48 4.00 -15.86
CA LEU A 26 3.52 4.56 -15.00
C LEU A 26 4.68 5.16 -15.80
N LYS A 27 5.11 4.50 -16.89
CA LYS A 27 6.19 5.01 -17.74
C LYS A 27 5.79 6.25 -18.55
N GLU A 28 4.52 6.37 -18.93
CA GLU A 28 3.98 7.53 -19.65
C GLU A 28 3.84 8.77 -18.75
N ARG A 29 3.85 8.58 -17.45
CA ARG A 29 3.81 9.68 -16.47
C ARG A 29 5.23 10.09 -16.12
N ASP A 30 5.53 11.36 -16.26
CA ASP A 30 6.87 11.93 -15.99
C ASP A 30 7.09 12.12 -14.48
N TYR A 31 7.05 11.01 -13.73
CA TYR A 31 7.33 10.98 -12.31
C TYR A 31 8.58 10.17 -11.99
N VAL A 32 9.33 10.62 -10.98
CA VAL A 32 10.41 9.82 -10.39
C VAL A 32 9.81 8.90 -9.34
N TYR A 33 9.79 7.61 -9.64
CA TYR A 33 9.22 6.61 -8.75
C TYR A 33 10.25 6.11 -7.74
N GLY A 34 9.79 5.92 -6.51
CA GLY A 34 10.52 5.26 -5.42
C GLY A 34 9.97 3.86 -5.16
N ASP A 35 9.51 3.61 -3.93
CA ASP A 35 8.93 2.32 -3.55
C ASP A 35 7.51 2.15 -4.11
N HIS A 36 7.19 0.93 -4.54
CA HIS A 36 5.85 0.54 -4.96
C HIS A 36 5.20 -0.34 -3.89
N TYR A 37 4.17 0.16 -3.23
CA TYR A 37 3.41 -0.62 -2.25
C TYR A 37 2.31 -1.40 -2.96
N MET A 38 2.35 -2.72 -2.85
CA MET A 38 1.38 -3.61 -3.48
C MET A 38 0.67 -4.48 -2.44
N PRO A 39 -0.56 -4.94 -2.72
CA PRO A 39 -1.30 -5.82 -1.82
C PRO A 39 -0.59 -7.17 -1.66
N PHE A 40 -0.96 -7.91 -0.62
CA PHE A 40 -0.33 -9.18 -0.24
C PHE A 40 -0.34 -10.25 -1.33
N ASP A 41 -1.28 -10.18 -2.26
CA ASP A 41 -1.45 -11.16 -3.33
C ASP A 41 -0.54 -10.93 -4.53
N VAL A 42 0.27 -9.90 -4.52
CA VAL A 42 1.32 -9.65 -5.53
C VAL A 42 2.30 -10.83 -5.67
N GLU A 43 2.46 -11.61 -4.63
CA GLU A 43 3.30 -12.82 -4.60
C GLU A 43 2.60 -14.07 -5.18
N LYS A 44 1.29 -13.99 -5.46
CA LYS A 44 0.57 -15.10 -6.07
C LYS A 44 1.01 -15.29 -7.51
N ARG A 45 1.18 -16.55 -7.90
CA ARG A 45 1.46 -16.92 -9.29
C ARG A 45 0.17 -17.00 -10.07
N GLU A 46 0.14 -16.36 -11.22
CA GLU A 46 -0.97 -16.47 -12.17
C GLU A 46 -0.61 -17.56 -13.18
N MET A 47 -1.50 -18.56 -13.30
CA MET A 47 -1.42 -19.50 -14.41
C MET A 47 -2.06 -18.85 -15.63
N GLY A 48 -1.29 -18.50 -16.62
CA GLY A 48 -1.87 -17.99 -17.86
C GLY A 48 -0.95 -17.02 -18.61
N GLY A 49 -0.52 -17.47 -19.71
CA GLY A 49 0.25 -16.78 -20.74
C GLY A 49 0.94 -17.84 -21.59
N ASP A 50 1.35 -17.51 -22.80
CA ASP A 50 2.04 -18.40 -23.77
C ASP A 50 3.38 -18.97 -23.26
N THR A 51 3.69 -18.86 -21.97
CA THR A 51 4.89 -19.40 -21.36
C THR A 51 4.53 -20.42 -20.29
N ASP A 52 5.13 -21.59 -20.33
CA ASP A 52 4.97 -22.70 -19.36
C ASP A 52 5.41 -22.36 -17.93
N VAL A 53 5.82 -21.12 -17.67
CA VAL A 53 6.30 -20.65 -16.36
C VAL A 53 5.27 -19.69 -15.76
N ALA A 54 4.61 -20.14 -14.70
CA ALA A 54 3.74 -19.29 -13.90
C ALA A 54 4.57 -18.25 -13.13
N LEU A 55 4.51 -16.98 -13.55
CA LEU A 55 5.14 -15.87 -12.84
C LEU A 55 4.15 -15.25 -11.83
N SER A 56 4.67 -14.76 -10.71
CA SER A 56 3.89 -13.91 -9.80
C SER A 56 3.69 -12.52 -10.41
N ILE A 57 2.65 -11.81 -9.97
CA ILE A 57 2.42 -10.41 -10.36
C ILE A 57 3.66 -9.56 -10.04
N LYS A 58 4.36 -9.87 -8.95
CA LYS A 58 5.60 -9.21 -8.55
C LYS A 58 6.72 -9.44 -9.56
N GLU A 59 6.97 -10.68 -9.95
CA GLU A 59 8.00 -11.02 -10.96
C GLU A 59 7.71 -10.34 -12.30
N VAL A 60 6.45 -10.33 -12.74
CA VAL A 60 6.04 -9.60 -13.95
C VAL A 60 6.34 -8.11 -13.82
N ALA A 61 5.97 -7.49 -12.70
CA ALA A 61 6.19 -6.06 -12.45
C ALA A 61 7.68 -5.71 -12.42
N GLU A 62 8.50 -6.52 -11.74
CA GLU A 62 9.95 -6.32 -11.65
C GLU A 62 10.64 -6.46 -13.03
N ASN A 63 10.22 -7.44 -13.83
CA ASN A 63 10.73 -7.65 -15.19
C ASN A 63 10.46 -6.46 -16.13
N ILE A 64 9.35 -5.76 -15.94
CA ILE A 64 9.00 -4.56 -16.73
C ILE A 64 9.51 -3.25 -16.09
N GLY A 65 10.28 -3.35 -15.02
CA GLY A 65 11.01 -2.21 -14.41
C GLY A 65 10.27 -1.51 -13.28
N ILE A 66 9.18 -2.08 -12.74
CA ILE A 66 8.51 -1.57 -11.54
C ILE A 66 9.20 -2.16 -10.32
N LYS A 67 10.12 -1.42 -9.72
CA LYS A 67 10.88 -1.84 -8.53
C LYS A 67 11.44 -0.63 -7.76
N PRO A 68 11.67 -0.74 -6.44
CA PRO A 68 11.40 -1.92 -5.62
C PRO A 68 9.90 -2.12 -5.33
N ILE A 69 9.48 -3.37 -5.19
CA ILE A 69 8.11 -3.72 -4.80
C ILE A 69 8.09 -4.14 -3.34
N LEU A 70 7.23 -3.49 -2.56
CA LEU A 70 7.00 -3.79 -1.15
C LEU A 70 5.60 -4.38 -1.00
N GLY A 71 5.53 -5.70 -0.81
CA GLY A 71 4.27 -6.39 -0.53
C GLY A 71 3.77 -6.09 0.89
N VAL A 72 2.50 -5.73 1.00
CA VAL A 72 1.83 -5.51 2.29
C VAL A 72 1.30 -6.83 2.81
N LYS A 73 1.49 -7.12 4.10
CA LYS A 73 1.00 -8.36 4.71
C LYS A 73 -0.53 -8.46 4.65
N LYS A 74 -1.02 -9.67 4.37
CA LYS A 74 -2.44 -9.97 4.42
C LYS A 74 -3.02 -9.68 5.82
N ALA A 75 -4.17 -9.02 5.86
CA ALA A 75 -4.97 -8.95 7.09
C ALA A 75 -5.37 -10.38 7.52
N LYS A 76 -5.16 -10.71 8.78
CA LYS A 76 -5.42 -12.06 9.30
C LYS A 76 -6.91 -12.31 9.55
N ASP A 77 -7.63 -11.27 9.93
CA ASP A 77 -9.02 -11.30 10.38
C ASP A 77 -9.70 -9.93 10.16
N SER A 78 -10.97 -9.85 10.46
CA SER A 78 -11.76 -8.61 10.36
C SER A 78 -11.19 -7.49 11.24
N GLN A 79 -10.64 -7.81 12.41
CA GLN A 79 -10.02 -6.83 13.29
C GLN A 79 -8.76 -6.20 12.66
N SER A 80 -7.98 -6.99 11.93
CA SER A 80 -6.82 -6.48 11.18
C SER A 80 -7.25 -5.53 10.06
N VAL A 81 -8.41 -5.78 9.43
CA VAL A 81 -9.00 -4.86 8.44
C VAL A 81 -9.38 -3.54 9.10
N LEU A 82 -10.12 -3.59 10.22
CA LEU A 82 -10.49 -2.40 10.99
C LEU A 82 -9.26 -1.59 11.41
N ASN A 83 -8.25 -2.25 11.96
CA ASN A 83 -7.01 -1.59 12.35
C ASN A 83 -6.33 -0.87 11.18
N SER A 84 -6.40 -1.44 9.97
CA SER A 84 -5.87 -0.79 8.77
C SER A 84 -6.70 0.43 8.35
N ILE A 85 -8.02 0.39 8.52
CA ILE A 85 -8.92 1.52 8.28
C ILE A 85 -8.62 2.65 9.28
N GLU A 86 -8.52 2.33 10.57
CA GLU A 86 -8.17 3.30 11.61
C GLU A 86 -6.79 3.94 11.38
N ASN A 87 -5.80 3.14 10.98
CA ASN A 87 -4.50 3.68 10.58
C ASN A 87 -4.62 4.67 9.41
N GLY A 88 -5.48 4.37 8.43
CA GLY A 88 -5.78 5.28 7.32
C GLY A 88 -6.41 6.59 7.81
N ARG A 89 -7.43 6.52 8.66
CA ARG A 89 -8.09 7.68 9.24
C ARG A 89 -7.12 8.57 10.02
N ASN A 90 -6.24 7.97 10.79
CA ASN A 90 -5.26 8.70 11.61
C ASN A 90 -4.26 9.52 10.80
N ILE A 91 -3.98 9.14 9.55
CA ILE A 91 -3.07 9.90 8.70
C ILE A 91 -3.78 10.84 7.72
N LEU A 92 -5.11 10.73 7.54
CA LEU A 92 -5.86 11.57 6.59
C LEU A 92 -5.67 13.07 6.85
N GLY A 93 -5.55 13.49 8.10
CA GLY A 93 -5.28 14.88 8.46
C GLY A 93 -3.91 15.39 8.01
N GLN A 94 -3.02 14.51 7.56
CA GLN A 94 -1.70 14.83 7.02
C GLN A 94 -1.64 14.63 5.49
N CYS A 95 -2.78 14.31 4.86
CA CYS A 95 -2.86 13.99 3.43
C CYS A 95 -3.41 15.16 2.63
N TRP A 96 -2.76 15.45 1.52
CA TRP A 96 -3.18 16.40 0.51
C TRP A 96 -3.41 15.68 -0.80
N PHE A 97 -4.49 15.99 -1.47
CA PHE A 97 -4.86 15.34 -2.73
C PHE A 97 -4.99 16.39 -3.84
N ASP A 98 -4.44 16.11 -5.01
CA ASP A 98 -4.75 16.93 -6.20
C ASP A 98 -6.24 16.73 -6.55
N ALA A 99 -7.03 17.79 -6.44
CA ALA A 99 -8.48 17.75 -6.59
C ALA A 99 -8.94 17.29 -7.97
N ARG A 100 -8.14 17.48 -9.02
CA ARG A 100 -8.48 17.08 -10.40
C ARG A 100 -7.98 15.69 -10.71
N LYS A 101 -6.69 15.42 -10.48
CA LYS A 101 -6.06 14.15 -10.81
C LYS A 101 -6.48 13.01 -9.87
N CYS A 102 -6.80 13.33 -8.62
CA CYS A 102 -7.25 12.36 -7.64
C CYS A 102 -8.77 12.36 -7.40
N ALA A 103 -9.57 13.07 -8.21
CA ALA A 103 -11.01 13.24 -8.01
C ALA A 103 -11.75 11.92 -7.74
N LYS A 104 -11.51 10.89 -8.55
CA LYS A 104 -12.13 9.57 -8.36
C LYS A 104 -11.62 8.85 -7.12
N GLY A 105 -10.33 8.94 -6.81
CA GLY A 105 -9.76 8.38 -5.59
C GLY A 105 -10.34 9.03 -4.33
N ILE A 106 -10.55 10.35 -4.34
CA ILE A 106 -11.22 11.09 -3.27
C ILE A 106 -12.65 10.56 -3.08
N LEU A 107 -13.44 10.44 -4.17
CA LEU A 107 -14.79 9.89 -4.13
C LEU A 107 -14.82 8.45 -3.58
N CYS A 108 -13.80 7.64 -3.88
CA CYS A 108 -13.69 6.30 -3.29
C CYS A 108 -13.53 6.38 -1.77
N LEU A 109 -12.68 7.26 -1.26
CA LEU A 109 -12.47 7.42 0.18
C LEU A 109 -13.71 7.96 0.89
N GLU A 110 -14.41 8.93 0.30
CA GLU A 110 -15.65 9.52 0.83
C GLU A 110 -16.82 8.52 0.85
N SER A 111 -16.84 7.59 -0.12
CA SER A 111 -17.93 6.60 -0.27
C SER A 111 -17.64 5.28 0.45
N TYR A 112 -16.44 5.09 0.97
CA TYR A 112 -16.05 3.86 1.65
C TYR A 112 -16.69 3.75 3.01
N ARG A 113 -17.54 2.75 3.21
CA ARG A 113 -18.35 2.59 4.41
C ARG A 113 -18.50 1.12 4.82
N ALA A 114 -18.92 0.91 6.03
CA ALA A 114 -19.31 -0.41 6.53
C ALA A 114 -20.58 -0.92 5.81
N GLU A 115 -20.70 -2.22 5.72
CA GLU A 115 -21.93 -2.89 5.27
C GLU A 115 -23.01 -2.78 6.34
N TRP A 116 -24.27 -2.68 5.94
CA TRP A 116 -25.39 -2.69 6.86
C TRP A 116 -25.88 -4.13 7.02
N ASP A 117 -25.90 -4.63 8.25
CA ASP A 117 -26.43 -5.93 8.62
C ASP A 117 -27.93 -5.77 8.94
N GLU A 118 -28.78 -6.17 8.01
CA GLU A 118 -30.24 -6.06 8.14
C GLU A 118 -30.83 -6.98 9.23
N GLU A 119 -30.21 -8.15 9.44
CA GLU A 119 -30.67 -9.10 10.44
C GLU A 119 -30.49 -8.58 11.87
N ASN A 120 -29.32 -7.96 12.11
CA ASN A 120 -28.96 -7.44 13.44
C ASN A 120 -29.21 -5.93 13.59
N ASN A 121 -29.70 -5.27 12.54
CA ASN A 121 -30.02 -3.85 12.49
C ASN A 121 -28.84 -2.95 12.95
N LYS A 122 -27.64 -3.26 12.49
CA LYS A 122 -26.39 -2.57 12.84
C LYS A 122 -25.41 -2.54 11.66
N LEU A 123 -24.39 -1.69 11.78
CA LEU A 123 -23.25 -1.70 10.84
C LEU A 123 -22.38 -2.95 11.11
N ASP A 124 -22.06 -3.69 10.05
CA ASP A 124 -21.11 -4.81 10.10
C ASP A 124 -19.68 -4.27 10.34
N ILE A 125 -18.85 -5.16 10.82
CA ILE A 125 -17.39 -4.94 10.92
C ILE A 125 -16.74 -4.88 9.52
N LYS A 126 -17.39 -5.52 8.53
CA LYS A 126 -16.87 -5.60 7.16
C LYS A 126 -17.22 -4.34 6.36
N PRO A 127 -16.28 -3.88 5.51
CA PRO A 127 -16.61 -2.85 4.53
C PRO A 127 -17.58 -3.37 3.47
N LEU A 128 -18.51 -2.51 3.04
CA LEU A 128 -19.35 -2.78 1.88
C LEU A 128 -18.49 -2.87 0.63
N ILE A 129 -18.58 -4.02 -0.07
CA ILE A 129 -17.85 -4.24 -1.32
C ILE A 129 -18.63 -3.59 -2.47
N ASN A 130 -18.09 -2.52 -3.01
CA ASN A 130 -18.65 -1.80 -4.14
C ASN A 130 -17.55 -1.12 -4.99
N TRP A 131 -17.93 -0.23 -5.88
CA TRP A 131 -17.00 0.50 -6.76
C TRP A 131 -15.93 1.32 -6.01
N ALA A 132 -16.19 1.76 -4.78
CA ALA A 132 -15.25 2.55 -3.97
C ALA A 132 -14.16 1.71 -3.30
N THR A 133 -14.37 0.39 -3.20
CA THR A 133 -13.52 -0.53 -2.43
C THR A 133 -12.08 -0.51 -2.92
N HIS A 134 -11.86 -0.60 -4.24
CA HIS A 134 -10.50 -0.69 -4.80
C HIS A 134 -9.66 0.56 -4.52
N GLY A 135 -10.24 1.75 -4.65
CA GLY A 135 -9.54 3.00 -4.34
C GLY A 135 -9.20 3.14 -2.85
N ALA A 136 -10.15 2.78 -1.99
CA ALA A 136 -9.92 2.78 -0.54
C ALA A 136 -8.88 1.73 -0.12
N ASP A 137 -8.90 0.55 -0.70
CA ASP A 137 -7.92 -0.51 -0.44
C ASP A 137 -6.52 -0.15 -0.93
N ALA A 138 -6.40 0.56 -2.06
CA ALA A 138 -5.13 1.10 -2.52
C ALA A 138 -4.54 2.09 -1.50
N PHE A 139 -5.34 2.99 -0.95
CA PHE A 139 -4.93 3.91 0.12
C PHE A 139 -4.50 3.15 1.38
N ARG A 140 -5.28 2.17 1.83
CA ARG A 140 -4.95 1.31 2.98
C ARG A 140 -3.65 0.54 2.76
N THR A 141 -3.42 0.04 1.55
CA THR A 141 -2.18 -0.64 1.16
C THR A 141 -0.98 0.28 1.31
N PHE A 142 -1.07 1.52 0.81
CA PHE A 142 -0.04 2.53 1.00
C PHE A 142 0.24 2.78 2.49
N VAL A 143 -0.80 3.05 3.29
CA VAL A 143 -0.66 3.33 4.74
C VAL A 143 0.03 2.19 5.47
N SER A 144 -0.38 0.96 5.19
CA SER A 144 0.16 -0.24 5.83
C SER A 144 1.62 -0.48 5.43
N GLY A 145 1.95 -0.29 4.17
CA GLY A 145 3.31 -0.44 3.64
C GLY A 145 4.26 0.62 4.18
N TYR A 146 3.83 1.87 4.17
CA TYR A 146 4.60 3.00 4.69
C TYR A 146 4.90 2.84 6.19
N LYS A 147 3.89 2.51 7.00
CA LYS A 147 4.08 2.26 8.45
C LYS A 147 5.08 1.14 8.71
N THR A 148 4.99 0.05 7.96
CA THR A 148 5.93 -1.08 8.07
C THR A 148 7.35 -0.63 7.75
N LYS A 149 7.56 0.14 6.68
CA LYS A 149 8.86 0.67 6.30
C LYS A 149 9.48 1.54 7.39
N VAL A 150 8.72 2.46 7.96
CA VAL A 150 9.19 3.35 9.04
C VAL A 150 9.65 2.53 10.25
N LEU A 151 8.86 1.55 10.68
CA LEU A 151 9.21 0.68 11.81
C LEU A 151 10.48 -0.13 11.56
N VAL A 152 10.72 -0.60 10.34
CA VAL A 152 11.96 -1.32 9.98
C VAL A 152 13.16 -0.38 10.07
N MET A 153 13.05 0.82 9.50
CA MET A 153 14.13 1.81 9.53
C MET A 153 14.49 2.25 10.96
N GLU A 154 13.49 2.43 11.82
CA GLU A 154 13.72 2.76 13.24
C GLU A 154 14.44 1.63 13.97
N LYS A 155 14.04 0.37 13.76
CA LYS A 155 14.73 -0.79 14.33
C LYS A 155 16.18 -0.92 13.86
N GLU A 156 16.44 -0.68 12.58
CA GLU A 156 17.80 -0.70 12.03
C GLU A 156 18.67 0.43 12.59
N LYS A 157 18.09 1.61 12.79
CA LYS A 157 18.76 2.73 13.44
C LYS A 157 19.14 2.37 14.88
N LEU A 158 18.19 1.88 15.65
CA LEU A 158 18.45 1.43 17.05
C LEU A 158 19.56 0.37 17.11
N ARG A 159 19.52 -0.64 16.25
CA ARG A 159 20.57 -1.68 16.18
C ARG A 159 21.95 -1.08 15.93
N ARG A 160 22.06 -0.10 15.03
CA ARG A 160 23.33 0.60 14.76
C ARG A 160 23.80 1.36 15.98
N ASP A 161 22.92 2.14 16.60
CA ASP A 161 23.25 2.94 17.78
C ASP A 161 23.73 2.05 18.94
N PHE A 162 23.09 0.89 19.18
CA PHE A 162 23.54 -0.08 20.20
C PHE A 162 24.86 -0.76 19.82
N SER A 163 25.15 -1.01 18.56
CA SER A 163 26.43 -1.61 18.14
C SER A 163 27.61 -0.69 18.41
N TYR A 164 27.45 0.63 18.29
CA TYR A 164 28.47 1.61 18.64
C TYR A 164 28.75 1.68 20.13
N LEU A 165 27.75 1.49 20.98
CA LEU A 165 27.90 1.49 22.44
C LEU A 165 28.64 0.25 22.95
N GLY A 166 28.48 -0.91 22.30
CA GLY A 166 29.15 -2.16 22.66
C GLY A 166 30.65 -2.22 22.34
N THR A 167 31.13 -1.40 21.40
CA THR A 167 32.55 -1.37 21.01
C THR A 167 33.39 -0.39 21.81
N SER A 168 32.76 0.52 22.55
CA SER A 168 33.47 1.55 23.34
C SER A 168 33.95 1.06 24.72
N SER A 169 33.54 -0.13 25.18
CA SER A 169 33.87 -0.62 26.54
C SER A 169 35.12 -1.50 26.63
N TYR A 170 35.83 -1.75 25.51
CA TYR A 170 37.04 -2.62 25.47
C TYR A 170 38.37 -1.88 25.36
N LEU A 171 38.41 -0.54 25.40
CA LEU A 171 39.63 0.25 25.24
C LEU A 171 40.00 1.09 26.47
N ALA A 172 39.51 0.72 27.66
CA ALA A 172 39.94 1.31 28.96
C ALA A 172 40.40 0.19 29.89
N GLY A 173 41.60 -0.34 29.62
CA GLY A 173 42.32 -1.27 30.46
C GLY A 173 43.81 -1.08 30.24
#